data_e3fd20c3cb6b33bd7f67417d2c085cbf
#
_entry.id   e3fd20c3cb6b33bd7f67417d2c085cbf
#
_cell.length_a   1.000
_cell.length_b   1.000
_cell.length_c   1.000
_cell.angle_alpha   90.00
_cell.angle_beta   90.00
_cell.angle_gamma   90.00
#
_symmetry.space_group_name_H-M   'P 1'
#
loop_
_entity.id
_entity.type
_entity.pdbx_description
1 polymer ?
#
loop_
_entity_poly.entity_id
_entity_poly.type
_entity_poly.pdbx_seq_one_letter_code
_entity_poly.pdbx_strand_id
1 'polypeptide(L)'
;MTDNAQSPVILINVFTVDPVNQSELVELLTRATADDVRHVPGFVGSTLHRSLDGTKVTMYATWESSDAYAAMRANPQASPYLDRALEIASFDPGMYEIVATFDPAPGR
;
A
#
# COMPACT_ATOMS: atom_id res chain seq x y z
N MET A 1 16.75 -20.48 11.33
CA MET A 1 16.81 -19.04 11.33
C MET A 1 15.96 -18.41 10.23
N THR A 2 15.26 -17.39 10.54
CA THR A 2 14.35 -16.76 9.59
C THR A 2 15.10 -15.79 8.68
N ASP A 3 14.87 -15.92 7.39
CA ASP A 3 15.33 -14.95 6.42
C ASP A 3 14.28 -13.85 6.31
N ASN A 4 14.61 -12.63 6.73
CA ASN A 4 13.66 -11.53 6.74
C ASN A 4 13.12 -11.21 5.36
N ALA A 5 13.92 -11.43 4.30
CA ALA A 5 13.47 -11.19 2.95
C ALA A 5 12.39 -12.16 2.51
N GLN A 6 12.25 -13.30 3.20
CA GLN A 6 11.27 -14.33 2.88
C GLN A 6 10.08 -14.34 3.84
N SER A 7 10.09 -13.47 4.85
CA SER A 7 9.00 -13.39 5.82
C SER A 7 7.95 -12.39 5.35
N PRO A 8 6.67 -12.61 5.70
CA PRO A 8 5.63 -11.64 5.39
C PRO A 8 5.96 -10.26 5.93
N VAL A 9 5.67 -9.24 5.14
CA VAL A 9 5.92 -7.86 5.51
C VAL A 9 4.69 -7.01 5.24
N ILE A 10 4.61 -5.90 5.95
CA ILE A 10 3.54 -4.93 5.78
C ILE A 10 4.12 -3.71 5.09
N LEU A 11 3.49 -3.30 3.99
CA LEU A 11 3.80 -2.05 3.32
C LEU A 11 2.78 -1.02 3.77
N ILE A 12 3.25 0.08 4.32
CA ILE A 12 2.38 1.23 4.60
C ILE A 12 2.90 2.38 3.75
N ASN A 13 2.06 2.82 2.82
CA ASN A 13 2.44 3.88 1.89
C ASN A 13 1.49 5.05 2.08
N VAL A 14 2.02 6.20 2.49
CA VAL A 14 1.22 7.39 2.76
C VAL A 14 1.37 8.34 1.58
N PHE A 15 0.26 8.58 0.87
CA PHE A 15 0.22 9.56 -0.21
C PHE A 15 -0.30 10.87 0.35
N THR A 16 0.38 11.96 0.01
CA THR A 16 -0.07 13.32 0.34
C THR A 16 -0.58 13.96 -0.94
N VAL A 17 -1.76 14.55 -0.88
CA VAL A 17 -2.47 15.02 -2.06
C VAL A 17 -3.22 16.31 -1.74
N ASP A 18 -3.39 17.15 -2.77
CA ASP A 18 -4.27 18.31 -2.65
C ASP A 18 -5.70 17.79 -2.44
N PRO A 19 -6.46 18.36 -1.48
CA PRO A 19 -7.83 17.87 -1.23
C PRO A 19 -8.73 17.81 -2.46
N VAL A 20 -8.54 18.70 -3.41
CA VAL A 20 -9.35 18.69 -4.64
C VAL A 20 -9.07 17.43 -5.48
N ASN A 21 -7.92 16.80 -5.28
CA ASN A 21 -7.50 15.62 -6.05
C ASN A 21 -7.63 14.32 -5.26
N GLN A 22 -8.07 14.37 -4.01
CA GLN A 22 -8.10 13.14 -3.20
C GLN A 22 -8.98 12.05 -3.81
N SER A 23 -10.16 12.41 -4.31
CA SER A 23 -11.08 11.42 -4.88
C SER A 23 -10.48 10.78 -6.15
N GLU A 24 -9.80 11.56 -6.98
CA GLU A 24 -9.12 11.01 -8.14
C GLU A 24 -8.03 10.05 -7.72
N LEU A 25 -7.25 10.41 -6.70
CA LEU A 25 -6.18 9.55 -6.20
C LEU A 25 -6.74 8.23 -5.68
N VAL A 26 -7.84 8.27 -4.92
CA VAL A 26 -8.49 7.05 -4.43
C VAL A 26 -8.89 6.16 -5.60
N GLU A 27 -9.48 6.72 -6.65
CA GLU A 27 -9.89 5.94 -7.81
C GLU A 27 -8.69 5.33 -8.54
N LEU A 28 -7.64 6.12 -8.73
CA LEU A 28 -6.43 5.63 -9.40
C LEU A 28 -5.79 4.46 -8.64
N LEU A 29 -5.66 4.59 -7.33
CA LEU A 29 -5.05 3.54 -6.52
C LEU A 29 -5.95 2.30 -6.43
N THR A 30 -7.27 2.50 -6.43
CA THR A 30 -8.22 1.39 -6.47
C THR A 30 -8.06 0.61 -7.76
N ARG A 31 -7.99 1.30 -8.90
CA ARG A 31 -7.83 0.63 -10.19
C ARG A 31 -6.47 -0.03 -10.32
N ALA A 32 -5.41 0.65 -9.87
CA ALA A 32 -4.07 0.06 -9.90
C ALA A 32 -4.04 -1.26 -9.13
N THR A 33 -4.68 -1.29 -7.98
CA THR A 33 -4.70 -2.50 -7.16
C THR A 33 -5.59 -3.58 -7.76
N ALA A 34 -6.79 -3.21 -8.17
CA ALA A 34 -7.76 -4.18 -8.70
C ALA A 34 -7.30 -4.80 -10.02
N ASP A 35 -6.72 -3.99 -10.89
CA ASP A 35 -6.39 -4.44 -12.25
C ASP A 35 -4.98 -5.01 -12.34
N ASP A 36 -4.04 -4.53 -11.52
CA ASP A 36 -2.63 -4.86 -11.69
C ASP A 36 -2.02 -5.48 -10.44
N VAL A 37 -1.95 -4.75 -9.33
CA VAL A 37 -1.15 -5.15 -8.18
C VAL A 37 -1.64 -6.45 -7.55
N ARG A 38 -2.95 -6.64 -7.44
CA ARG A 38 -3.50 -7.84 -6.79
C ARG A 38 -3.16 -9.13 -7.53
N HIS A 39 -2.74 -9.03 -8.79
CA HIS A 39 -2.38 -10.20 -9.59
C HIS A 39 -0.88 -10.51 -9.54
N VAL A 40 -0.10 -9.67 -8.85
CA VAL A 40 1.35 -9.86 -8.76
C VAL A 40 1.66 -10.99 -7.78
N PRO A 41 2.59 -11.90 -8.14
CA PRO A 41 2.97 -12.96 -7.20
C PRO A 41 3.51 -12.37 -5.90
N GLY A 42 3.06 -12.93 -4.79
CA GLY A 42 3.46 -12.48 -3.47
C GLY A 42 2.56 -11.45 -2.83
N PHE A 43 1.60 -10.90 -3.57
CA PHE A 43 0.62 -10.00 -3.00
C PHE A 43 -0.38 -10.80 -2.15
N VAL A 44 -0.57 -10.40 -0.89
CA VAL A 44 -1.49 -11.09 0.01
C VAL A 44 -2.81 -10.35 0.14
N GLY A 45 -2.76 -9.05 0.30
CA GLY A 45 -3.97 -8.24 0.43
C GLY A 45 -3.63 -6.81 0.76
N SER A 46 -4.62 -5.93 0.63
CA SER A 46 -4.42 -4.53 0.98
C SER A 46 -5.73 -3.87 1.38
N THR A 47 -5.59 -2.75 2.09
CA THR A 47 -6.70 -1.90 2.47
C THR A 47 -6.30 -0.47 2.14
N LEU A 48 -7.19 0.24 1.48
CA LEU A 48 -6.94 1.63 1.10
C LEU A 48 -7.77 2.52 2.01
N HIS A 49 -7.13 3.56 2.53
CA HIS A 49 -7.73 4.50 3.47
C HIS A 49 -7.67 5.91 2.90
N ARG A 50 -8.70 6.68 3.15
CA ARG A 50 -8.67 8.11 2.82
C ARG A 50 -8.77 8.90 4.11
N SER A 51 -7.93 9.95 4.26
CA SER A 51 -8.00 10.78 5.45
C SER A 51 -9.27 11.64 5.43
N LEU A 52 -9.81 11.87 6.61
CA LEU A 52 -11.05 12.65 6.72
C LEU A 52 -10.81 14.14 6.43
N ASP A 53 -9.58 14.60 6.55
CA ASP A 53 -9.25 16.00 6.28
C ASP A 53 -8.95 16.25 4.78
N GLY A 54 -8.98 15.22 3.96
CA GLY A 54 -8.82 15.36 2.52
C GLY A 54 -7.38 15.38 2.02
N THR A 55 -6.38 15.30 2.90
CA THR A 55 -5.00 15.54 2.52
C THR A 55 -4.17 14.30 2.28
N LYS A 56 -4.67 13.11 2.63
CA LYS A 56 -3.89 11.89 2.53
C LYS A 56 -4.72 10.72 2.05
N VAL A 57 -4.04 9.77 1.42
CA VAL A 57 -4.56 8.44 1.13
C VAL A 57 -3.49 7.46 1.56
N THR A 58 -3.84 6.44 2.34
CA THR A 58 -2.87 5.50 2.88
C THR A 58 -3.21 4.09 2.44
N MET A 59 -2.23 3.42 1.86
CA MET A 59 -2.34 2.02 1.46
C MET A 59 -1.65 1.17 2.51
N TYR A 60 -2.38 0.20 3.04
CA TYR A 60 -1.85 -0.82 3.94
C TYR A 60 -1.90 -2.14 3.19
N ALA A 61 -0.76 -2.73 2.92
CA ALA A 61 -0.70 -3.94 2.10
C ALA A 61 0.18 -4.99 2.76
N THR A 62 -0.20 -6.25 2.61
CA THR A 62 0.60 -7.37 3.08
C THR A 62 1.21 -8.07 1.86
N TRP A 63 2.50 -8.35 1.93
CA TRP A 63 3.26 -9.07 0.92
C TRP A 63 3.90 -10.29 1.55
N GLU A 64 4.06 -11.37 0.78
CA GLU A 64 4.70 -12.59 1.29
C GLU A 64 6.14 -12.34 1.73
N SER A 65 6.83 -11.39 1.09
CA SER A 65 8.20 -11.06 1.45
C SER A 65 8.55 -9.69 0.89
N SER A 66 9.63 -9.11 1.42
CA SER A 66 10.15 -7.86 0.88
C SER A 66 10.66 -8.05 -0.54
N ASP A 67 11.18 -9.24 -0.88
CA ASP A 67 11.63 -9.52 -2.23
C ASP A 67 10.49 -9.49 -3.23
N ALA A 68 9.31 -10.02 -2.86
CA ALA A 68 8.16 -9.99 -3.74
C ALA A 68 7.72 -8.56 -4.05
N TYR A 69 7.71 -7.70 -3.03
CA TYR A 69 7.38 -6.29 -3.22
C TYR A 69 8.43 -5.60 -4.10
N ALA A 70 9.71 -5.86 -3.84
CA ALA A 70 10.77 -5.25 -4.63
C ALA A 70 10.68 -5.66 -6.10
N ALA A 71 10.33 -6.90 -6.37
CA ALA A 71 10.16 -7.39 -7.74
C ALA A 71 9.02 -6.65 -8.44
N MET A 72 7.92 -6.39 -7.75
CA MET A 72 6.81 -5.63 -8.30
C MET A 72 7.24 -4.21 -8.65
N ARG A 73 7.99 -3.56 -7.76
CA ARG A 73 8.44 -2.19 -7.98
C ARG A 73 9.44 -2.09 -9.13
N ALA A 74 10.21 -3.15 -9.37
CA ALA A 74 11.19 -3.17 -10.44
C ALA A 74 10.57 -3.49 -11.81
N ASN A 75 9.29 -3.85 -11.86
CA ASN A 75 8.62 -4.22 -13.11
C ASN A 75 8.45 -2.99 -14.00
N PRO A 76 9.06 -2.97 -15.22
CA PRO A 76 8.92 -1.81 -16.09
C PRO A 76 7.52 -1.65 -16.67
N GLN A 77 6.66 -2.64 -16.51
CA GLN A 77 5.27 -2.57 -16.95
C GLN A 77 4.36 -2.16 -15.80
N ALA A 78 4.84 -1.23 -14.98
CA ALA A 78 4.06 -0.70 -13.88
C ALA A 78 2.74 -0.12 -14.40
N SER A 79 1.77 -0.08 -13.51
CA SER A 79 0.43 0.37 -13.83
C SER A 79 0.42 1.82 -14.30
N PRO A 80 -0.27 2.14 -15.41
CA PRO A 80 -0.46 3.53 -15.82
C PRO A 80 -1.24 4.33 -14.77
N TYR A 81 -2.07 3.66 -13.96
CA TYR A 81 -2.78 4.34 -12.88
C TYR A 81 -1.82 4.84 -11.81
N LEU A 82 -0.77 4.06 -11.52
CA LEU A 82 0.25 4.51 -10.57
C LEU A 82 1.03 5.70 -11.10
N ASP A 83 1.35 5.69 -12.39
CA ASP A 83 2.05 6.83 -13.00
C ASP A 83 1.23 8.11 -12.84
N ARG A 84 -0.06 8.04 -13.10
CA ARG A 84 -0.92 9.20 -12.93
C ARG A 84 -1.04 9.62 -11.47
N ALA A 85 -1.11 8.65 -10.56
CA ALA A 85 -1.17 8.94 -9.13
C ALA A 85 0.04 9.74 -8.68
N LEU A 86 1.22 9.41 -9.19
CA LEU A 86 2.45 10.11 -8.83
C LEU A 86 2.53 11.51 -9.41
N GLU A 87 1.71 11.83 -10.42
CA GLU A 87 1.62 13.19 -10.94
C GLU A 87 0.85 14.12 -10.01
N ILE A 88 -0.09 13.57 -9.24
CA ILE A 88 -0.99 14.39 -8.40
C ILE A 88 -0.72 14.23 -6.91
N ALA A 89 0.21 13.36 -6.53
CA ALA A 89 0.48 13.12 -5.11
C ALA A 89 1.94 12.75 -4.91
N SER A 90 2.46 13.10 -3.75
CA SER A 90 3.73 12.56 -3.28
C SER A 90 3.43 11.33 -2.44
N PHE A 91 4.42 10.44 -2.26
CA PHE A 91 4.20 9.23 -1.47
C PHE A 91 5.41 8.93 -0.61
N ASP A 92 5.13 8.23 0.48
CA ASP A 92 6.15 7.88 1.47
C ASP A 92 5.92 6.42 1.88
N PRO A 93 6.56 5.46 1.21
CA PRO A 93 6.38 4.05 1.54
C PRO A 93 7.32 3.60 2.65
N GLY A 94 6.84 2.67 3.47
CA GLY A 94 7.67 2.03 4.48
C GLY A 94 7.32 0.55 4.59
N MET A 95 8.32 -0.26 4.91
CA MET A 95 8.13 -1.69 5.13
C MET A 95 8.18 -1.94 6.63
N TYR A 96 7.22 -2.69 7.13
CA TYR A 96 6.99 -2.86 8.56
C TYR A 96 6.77 -4.32 8.90
N GLU A 97 7.00 -4.66 10.15
CA GLU A 97 6.57 -5.93 10.70
C GLU A 97 5.61 -5.65 11.85
N ILE A 98 4.67 -6.56 12.08
CA ILE A 98 3.77 -6.42 13.22
C ILE A 98 4.53 -6.80 14.48
N VAL A 99 4.59 -5.88 15.44
CA VAL A 99 5.28 -6.11 16.70
C VAL A 99 4.31 -6.61 17.78
N ALA A 100 3.10 -6.08 17.79
CA ALA A 100 2.11 -6.46 18.79
C ALA A 100 0.72 -6.11 18.27
N THR A 101 -0.25 -6.88 18.70
CA THR A 101 -1.66 -6.64 18.39
C THR A 101 -2.42 -6.66 19.72
N PHE A 102 -3.29 -5.68 19.92
CA PHE A 102 -4.04 -5.56 21.17
C PHE A 102 -5.53 -5.61 20.88
N ASP A 103 -6.24 -6.42 21.65
CA ASP A 103 -7.70 -6.43 21.66
C ASP A 103 -8.19 -5.61 22.85
N PRO A 104 -9.45 -5.17 22.84
CA PRO A 104 -10.00 -4.49 24.02
C PRO A 104 -9.86 -5.38 25.25
N ALA A 105 -9.62 -4.76 26.41
CA ALA A 105 -9.48 -5.49 27.63
C ALA A 105 -10.79 -6.22 27.96
N PRO A 106 -10.72 -7.48 28.42
CA PRO A 106 -11.93 -8.21 28.80
C PRO A 106 -12.61 -7.59 30.01
N GLY A 107 -13.90 -7.83 30.16
CA GLY A 107 -14.65 -7.38 31.32
C GLY A 107 -15.11 -5.93 31.28
N ARG A 108 -15.09 -5.30 30.12
CA ARG A 108 -15.53 -3.91 29.96
C ARG A 108 -16.88 -3.79 29.32
#